data_d0f825eebd7e544e93bcf0280c2e3a9f
#
_entry.id   d0f825eebd7e544e93bcf0280c2e3a9f
#
_cell.length_a   1.000
_cell.length_b   1.000
_cell.length_c   1.000
_cell.angle_alpha   90.00
_cell.angle_beta   90.00
_cell.angle_gamma   90.00
#
_symmetry.space_group_name_H-M   'P 1'
#
loop_
_entity.id
_entity.type
_entity.pdbx_description
1 polymer ?
#
loop_
_entity_poly.entity_id
_entity_poly.type
_entity_poly.pdbx_seq_one_letter_code
_entity_poly.pdbx_strand_id
1 'polypeptide(L)'
;TSDKPSTTRNIIQGIYNTQDTQIIFVDTPGIHKSKNKLGKVLNKQAFFTIDDVDVLLFLTDASTPLGKGDKFIIDLLENITKPVILILNKIDKIKKGEILPKIEEYSKLYNFSEIIPISALKKDNTDHLIKVLENYLPDSIPYFDSNTVTSSTNEFLISELVREKVLELTNDEVPHSVTCVTEEINYSKTSINIRCLIIVDRENLKGIIIGHNGNMIKEIGTRARTDIEELLGKKVYLELLVKVVPKWRDREKIINEMGYNDYFE
;
A
#
# COMPACT_ATOMS: atom_id res chain seq x y z
N THR A 1 5.83 0.63 -4.11
CA THR A 1 5.93 -0.80 -3.69
C THR A 1 7.23 -1.07 -2.97
N SER A 2 7.25 -1.98 -1.99
CA SER A 2 8.45 -2.32 -1.22
C SER A 2 8.43 -3.79 -0.83
N ASP A 3 9.59 -4.41 -0.69
CA ASP A 3 9.72 -5.78 -0.14
C ASP A 3 9.56 -5.83 1.40
N LYS A 4 9.34 -4.68 2.05
CA LYS A 4 9.18 -4.59 3.50
C LYS A 4 7.73 -4.88 3.91
N PRO A 5 7.48 -5.59 5.02
CA PRO A 5 6.13 -5.80 5.54
C PRO A 5 5.51 -4.48 6.03
N SER A 6 4.20 -4.37 5.93
CA SER A 6 3.42 -3.17 6.32
C SER A 6 3.83 -1.92 5.54
N THR A 7 4.05 -2.07 4.22
CA THR A 7 4.35 -0.96 3.32
C THR A 7 3.14 -0.05 3.20
N THR A 8 1.96 -0.59 2.92
CA THR A 8 0.70 0.16 2.85
C THR A 8 0.18 0.45 4.27
N ARG A 9 -0.09 1.72 4.57
CA ARG A 9 -0.63 2.18 5.86
C ARG A 9 -1.89 3.00 5.77
N ASN A 10 -2.30 3.35 4.58
CA ASN A 10 -3.56 4.03 4.29
C ASN A 10 -4.30 3.25 3.23
N ILE A 11 -5.60 3.48 3.14
CA ILE A 11 -6.40 2.98 2.04
C ILE A 11 -6.05 3.79 0.81
N ILE A 12 -5.65 3.11 -0.26
CA ILE A 12 -5.29 3.74 -1.54
C ILE A 12 -6.23 3.20 -2.60
N GLN A 13 -6.86 4.09 -3.36
CA GLN A 13 -7.70 3.71 -4.48
C GLN A 13 -6.93 3.88 -5.79
N GLY A 14 -6.84 2.79 -6.55
CA GLY A 14 -6.37 2.77 -7.93
C GLY A 14 -7.55 2.55 -8.86
N ILE A 15 -7.72 3.41 -9.86
CA ILE A 15 -8.86 3.37 -10.77
C ILE A 15 -8.38 2.85 -12.12
N TYR A 16 -8.95 1.73 -12.54
CA TYR A 16 -8.68 1.09 -13.82
C TYR A 16 -9.91 1.23 -14.71
N ASN A 17 -9.74 1.88 -15.85
CA ASN A 17 -10.81 2.13 -16.81
C ASN A 17 -10.58 1.32 -18.09
N THR A 18 -11.62 0.67 -18.57
CA THR A 18 -11.75 0.16 -19.94
C THR A 18 -12.82 0.93 -20.67
N GLN A 19 -13.18 0.52 -21.88
CA GLN A 19 -14.27 1.13 -22.65
C GLN A 19 -15.63 0.99 -21.95
N ASP A 20 -15.86 -0.17 -21.31
CA ASP A 20 -17.16 -0.57 -20.77
C ASP A 20 -17.16 -0.79 -19.25
N THR A 21 -16.00 -0.76 -18.61
CA THR A 21 -15.85 -1.13 -17.19
C THR A 21 -14.94 -0.16 -16.45
N GLN A 22 -15.32 0.18 -15.22
CA GLN A 22 -14.45 0.85 -14.26
C GLN A 22 -14.25 -0.04 -13.05
N ILE A 23 -12.99 -0.38 -12.73
CA ILE A 23 -12.63 -1.16 -11.54
C ILE A 23 -11.90 -0.23 -10.57
N ILE A 24 -12.39 -0.14 -9.34
CA ILE A 24 -11.74 0.60 -8.26
C ILE A 24 -11.03 -0.42 -7.38
N PHE A 25 -9.71 -0.51 -7.51
CA PHE A 25 -8.87 -1.32 -6.63
C PHE A 25 -8.62 -0.57 -5.34
N VAL A 26 -9.06 -1.14 -4.24
CA VAL A 26 -8.85 -0.56 -2.91
C VAL A 26 -7.73 -1.32 -2.22
N ASP A 27 -6.51 -0.76 -2.23
CA ASP A 27 -5.38 -1.31 -1.49
C ASP A 27 -5.52 -0.96 -0.01
N THR A 28 -5.43 -1.97 0.85
CA THR A 28 -5.62 -1.85 2.28
C THR A 28 -4.35 -2.19 3.04
N PRO A 29 -4.15 -1.63 4.25
CA PRO A 29 -3.10 -2.10 5.12
C PRO A 29 -3.21 -3.61 5.38
N GLY A 30 -2.08 -4.30 5.36
CA GLY A 30 -2.06 -5.74 5.64
C GLY A 30 -2.56 -6.06 7.05
N ILE A 31 -3.51 -6.99 7.16
CA ILE A 31 -4.07 -7.43 8.43
C ILE A 31 -3.06 -8.30 9.18
N HIS A 32 -2.73 -7.92 10.40
CA HIS A 32 -1.79 -8.67 11.23
C HIS A 32 -2.10 -8.51 12.73
N LYS A 33 -1.49 -9.34 13.58
CA LYS A 33 -1.63 -9.21 15.03
C LYS A 33 -0.98 -7.90 15.52
N SER A 34 -1.82 -6.93 15.85
CA SER A 34 -1.39 -5.57 16.21
C SER A 34 -0.61 -5.54 17.53
N LYS A 35 0.53 -4.84 17.54
CA LYS A 35 1.38 -4.65 18.73
C LYS A 35 1.26 -3.25 19.35
N ASN A 36 0.67 -2.28 18.64
CA ASN A 36 0.54 -0.87 19.04
C ASN A 36 -0.80 -0.29 18.57
N LYS A 37 -1.12 0.95 18.97
CA LYS A 37 -2.38 1.60 18.58
C LYS A 37 -2.48 1.81 17.06
N LEU A 38 -1.43 2.23 16.39
CA LEU A 38 -1.42 2.37 14.93
C LEU A 38 -1.84 1.08 14.24
N GLY A 39 -1.24 -0.07 14.60
CA GLY A 39 -1.63 -1.35 14.02
C GLY A 39 -3.10 -1.72 14.24
N LYS A 40 -3.70 -1.31 15.37
CA LYS A 40 -5.15 -1.50 15.60
C LYS A 40 -5.98 -0.63 14.65
N VAL A 41 -5.56 0.62 14.43
CA VAL A 41 -6.21 1.54 13.47
C VAL A 41 -6.12 0.97 12.06
N LEU A 42 -4.94 0.52 11.62
CA LEU A 42 -4.75 -0.07 10.30
C LEU A 42 -5.61 -1.33 10.08
N ASN A 43 -5.68 -2.22 11.06
CA ASN A 43 -6.58 -3.38 10.98
C ASN A 43 -8.05 -2.94 10.88
N LYS A 44 -8.47 -1.95 11.69
CA LYS A 44 -9.84 -1.42 11.63
C LYS A 44 -10.18 -0.86 10.24
N GLN A 45 -9.27 -0.11 9.63
CA GLN A 45 -9.42 0.39 8.26
C GLN A 45 -9.61 -0.76 7.26
N ALA A 46 -8.75 -1.78 7.32
CA ALA A 46 -8.86 -2.93 6.42
C ALA A 46 -10.20 -3.66 6.58
N PHE A 47 -10.69 -3.86 7.82
CA PHE A 47 -11.99 -4.48 8.05
C PHE A 47 -13.17 -3.62 7.57
N PHE A 48 -13.11 -2.31 7.79
CA PHE A 48 -14.16 -1.41 7.34
C PHE A 48 -14.31 -1.43 5.81
N THR A 49 -13.19 -1.50 5.08
CA THR A 49 -13.21 -1.57 3.61
C THR A 49 -13.89 -2.85 3.09
N ILE A 50 -13.85 -3.96 3.84
CA ILE A 50 -14.47 -5.22 3.42
C ILE A 50 -15.98 -5.07 3.19
N ASP A 51 -16.65 -4.23 3.96
CA ASP A 51 -18.10 -4.04 3.85
C ASP A 51 -18.49 -3.21 2.61
N ASP A 52 -17.58 -2.40 2.08
CA ASP A 52 -17.84 -1.43 1.01
C ASP A 52 -17.44 -1.91 -0.39
N VAL A 53 -16.82 -3.10 -0.53
CA VAL A 53 -16.38 -3.62 -1.83
C VAL A 53 -17.30 -4.73 -2.36
N ASP A 54 -17.33 -4.91 -3.68
CA ASP A 54 -18.11 -5.97 -4.34
C ASP A 54 -17.39 -7.31 -4.29
N VAL A 55 -16.07 -7.32 -4.35
CA VAL A 55 -15.20 -8.50 -4.41
C VAL A 55 -13.98 -8.33 -3.53
N LEU A 56 -13.58 -9.38 -2.82
CA LEU A 56 -12.34 -9.41 -2.05
C LEU A 56 -11.25 -10.15 -2.81
N LEU A 57 -10.08 -9.53 -2.89
CA LEU A 57 -8.87 -10.15 -3.41
C LEU A 57 -7.94 -10.52 -2.25
N PHE A 58 -7.76 -11.81 -2.02
CA PHE A 58 -6.77 -12.29 -1.05
C PHE A 58 -5.45 -12.57 -1.79
N LEU A 59 -4.45 -11.69 -1.61
CA LEU A 59 -3.15 -11.80 -2.26
C LEU A 59 -2.16 -12.57 -1.40
N THR A 60 -1.54 -13.59 -1.98
CA THR A 60 -0.47 -14.37 -1.34
C THR A 60 0.77 -14.43 -2.23
N ASP A 61 1.94 -14.63 -1.61
CA ASP A 61 3.21 -14.82 -2.32
C ASP A 61 3.42 -16.31 -2.62
N ALA A 62 3.29 -16.71 -3.88
CA ALA A 62 3.44 -18.10 -4.30
C ALA A 62 4.84 -18.68 -4.02
N SER A 63 5.87 -17.83 -3.88
CA SER A 63 7.24 -18.25 -3.59
C SER A 63 7.48 -18.65 -2.12
N THR A 64 6.52 -18.36 -1.24
CA THR A 64 6.59 -18.71 0.18
C THR A 64 5.69 -19.92 0.50
N PRO A 65 6.04 -20.74 1.49
CA PRO A 65 5.12 -21.78 1.97
C PRO A 65 3.92 -21.13 2.69
N LEU A 66 2.78 -21.81 2.66
CA LEU A 66 1.60 -21.44 3.42
C LEU A 66 1.96 -21.23 4.90
N GLY A 67 1.73 -20.03 5.41
CA GLY A 67 2.14 -19.62 6.74
C GLY A 67 0.97 -19.47 7.73
N LYS A 68 1.35 -19.15 8.98
CA LYS A 68 0.35 -18.83 10.02
C LYS A 68 -0.44 -17.56 9.71
N GLY A 69 0.18 -16.62 8.96
CA GLY A 69 -0.48 -15.39 8.51
C GLY A 69 -1.61 -15.68 7.54
N ASP A 70 -1.36 -16.53 6.53
CA ASP A 70 -2.37 -16.91 5.54
C ASP A 70 -3.56 -17.60 6.21
N LYS A 71 -3.29 -18.56 7.13
CA LYS A 71 -4.34 -19.24 7.88
C LYS A 71 -5.17 -18.28 8.71
N PHE A 72 -4.52 -17.34 9.39
CA PHE A 72 -5.20 -16.30 10.17
C PHE A 72 -6.14 -15.44 9.30
N ILE A 73 -5.73 -15.07 8.08
CA ILE A 73 -6.59 -14.34 7.15
C ILE A 73 -7.74 -15.23 6.67
N ILE A 74 -7.46 -16.49 6.33
CA ILE A 74 -8.48 -17.45 5.89
C ILE A 74 -9.56 -17.64 6.97
N ASP A 75 -9.18 -17.77 8.24
CA ASP A 75 -10.12 -17.87 9.37
C ASP A 75 -11.04 -16.61 9.46
N LEU A 76 -10.50 -15.43 9.13
CA LEU A 76 -11.30 -14.20 9.09
C LEU A 76 -12.30 -14.17 7.91
N LEU A 77 -11.95 -14.80 6.79
CA LEU A 77 -12.80 -14.86 5.60
C LEU A 77 -14.03 -15.74 5.79
N GLU A 78 -14.05 -16.67 6.78
CA GLU A 78 -15.19 -17.57 7.02
C GLU A 78 -16.52 -16.85 7.26
N ASN A 79 -16.46 -15.62 7.79
CA ASN A 79 -17.66 -14.81 8.06
C ASN A 79 -18.00 -13.84 6.93
N ILE A 80 -17.27 -13.87 5.80
CA ILE A 80 -17.48 -12.99 4.69
C ILE A 80 -18.47 -13.61 3.70
N THR A 81 -19.50 -12.87 3.33
CA THR A 81 -20.53 -13.32 2.38
C THR A 81 -20.23 -12.92 0.94
N LYS A 82 -19.27 -12.02 0.73
CA LYS A 82 -18.88 -11.54 -0.60
C LYS A 82 -17.98 -12.54 -1.32
N PRO A 83 -17.93 -12.51 -2.67
CA PRO A 83 -16.97 -13.32 -3.42
C PRO A 83 -15.53 -13.04 -2.97
N VAL A 84 -14.78 -14.10 -2.70
CA VAL A 84 -13.36 -14.03 -2.35
C VAL A 84 -12.55 -14.72 -3.43
N ILE A 85 -11.66 -13.98 -4.08
CA ILE A 85 -10.76 -14.50 -5.11
C ILE A 85 -9.35 -14.57 -4.52
N LEU A 86 -8.74 -15.75 -4.57
CA LEU A 86 -7.34 -15.94 -4.19
C LEU A 86 -6.43 -15.56 -5.35
N ILE A 87 -5.49 -14.68 -5.10
CA ILE A 87 -4.44 -14.29 -6.05
C ILE A 87 -3.10 -14.88 -5.59
N LEU A 88 -2.61 -15.90 -6.31
CA LEU A 88 -1.27 -16.42 -6.10
C LEU A 88 -0.28 -15.58 -6.89
N ASN A 89 0.27 -14.53 -6.27
CA ASN A 89 1.18 -13.60 -6.92
C ASN A 89 2.64 -14.10 -6.87
N LYS A 90 3.48 -13.50 -7.70
CA LYS A 90 4.92 -13.78 -7.85
C LYS A 90 5.22 -15.18 -8.41
N ILE A 91 4.37 -15.69 -9.30
CA ILE A 91 4.62 -16.98 -9.97
C ILE A 91 5.89 -17.00 -10.80
N ASP A 92 6.43 -15.84 -11.15
CA ASP A 92 7.74 -15.68 -11.79
C ASP A 92 8.92 -16.16 -10.92
N LYS A 93 8.71 -16.33 -9.61
CA LYS A 93 9.71 -16.81 -8.66
C LYS A 93 9.68 -18.33 -8.41
N ILE A 94 8.71 -19.06 -8.99
CA ILE A 94 8.54 -20.50 -8.81
C ILE A 94 8.50 -21.23 -10.15
N LYS A 95 8.70 -22.55 -10.14
CA LYS A 95 8.57 -23.37 -11.34
C LYS A 95 7.09 -23.58 -11.70
N LYS A 96 6.77 -23.66 -12.99
CA LYS A 96 5.39 -23.89 -13.44
C LYS A 96 4.71 -25.12 -12.80
N GLY A 97 5.47 -26.20 -12.58
CA GLY A 97 4.95 -27.40 -11.92
C GLY A 97 4.58 -27.24 -10.44
N GLU A 98 4.99 -26.14 -9.79
CA GLU A 98 4.69 -25.86 -8.38
C GLU A 98 3.38 -25.06 -8.21
N ILE A 99 2.83 -24.51 -9.31
CA ILE A 99 1.60 -23.69 -9.27
C ILE A 99 0.39 -24.54 -8.88
N LEU A 100 0.17 -25.69 -9.56
CA LEU A 100 -0.98 -26.57 -9.26
C LEU A 100 -0.99 -27.09 -7.82
N PRO A 101 0.13 -27.62 -7.27
CA PRO A 101 0.19 -27.98 -5.86
C PRO A 101 -0.20 -26.84 -4.90
N LYS A 102 0.20 -25.61 -5.21
CA LYS A 102 -0.18 -24.42 -4.41
C LYS A 102 -1.68 -24.15 -4.49
N ILE A 103 -2.27 -24.22 -5.67
CA ILE A 103 -3.72 -24.07 -5.85
C ILE A 103 -4.45 -25.12 -5.01
N GLU A 104 -4.04 -26.40 -5.08
CA GLU A 104 -4.64 -27.48 -4.30
C GLU A 104 -4.48 -27.28 -2.79
N GLU A 105 -3.35 -26.74 -2.34
CA GLU A 105 -3.11 -26.46 -0.92
C GLU A 105 -4.10 -25.43 -0.38
N TYR A 106 -4.31 -24.33 -1.09
CA TYR A 106 -5.25 -23.27 -0.66
C TYR A 106 -6.71 -23.66 -0.83
N SER A 107 -7.08 -24.39 -1.91
CA SER A 107 -8.46 -24.84 -2.15
C SER A 107 -9.02 -25.77 -1.07
N LYS A 108 -8.15 -26.46 -0.33
CA LYS A 108 -8.54 -27.30 0.81
C LYS A 108 -8.84 -26.50 2.07
N LEU A 109 -8.43 -25.23 2.14
CA LEU A 109 -8.58 -24.40 3.34
C LEU A 109 -9.81 -23.50 3.28
N TYR A 110 -10.23 -23.09 2.09
CA TYR A 110 -11.36 -22.19 1.91
C TYR A 110 -11.96 -22.36 0.51
N ASN A 111 -13.27 -22.17 0.40
CA ASN A 111 -13.97 -22.23 -0.88
C ASN A 111 -13.90 -20.88 -1.60
N PHE A 112 -12.75 -20.57 -2.18
CA PHE A 112 -12.57 -19.36 -2.99
C PHE A 112 -13.47 -19.38 -4.22
N SER A 113 -14.04 -18.24 -4.59
CA SER A 113 -14.82 -18.09 -5.83
C SER A 113 -13.95 -18.36 -7.05
N GLU A 114 -12.70 -17.93 -7.02
CA GLU A 114 -11.68 -18.18 -8.05
C GLU A 114 -10.29 -18.26 -7.40
N ILE A 115 -9.35 -18.96 -8.06
CA ILE A 115 -7.92 -18.97 -7.69
C ILE A 115 -7.11 -18.62 -8.92
N ILE A 116 -6.47 -17.46 -8.92
CA ILE A 116 -5.78 -16.91 -10.09
C ILE A 116 -4.29 -16.74 -9.81
N PRO A 117 -3.42 -17.56 -10.42
CA PRO A 117 -1.99 -17.36 -10.35
C PRO A 117 -1.55 -16.22 -11.29
N ILE A 118 -0.79 -15.26 -10.77
CA ILE A 118 -0.28 -14.12 -11.54
C ILE A 118 1.19 -13.80 -11.20
N SER A 119 1.83 -13.05 -12.11
CA SER A 119 2.97 -12.22 -11.76
C SER A 119 2.63 -10.76 -12.04
N ALA A 120 2.30 -10.00 -11.01
CA ALA A 120 2.03 -8.57 -11.15
C ALA A 120 3.25 -7.82 -11.69
N LEU A 121 4.46 -8.22 -11.27
CA LEU A 121 5.73 -7.62 -11.73
C LEU A 121 5.96 -7.83 -13.23
N LYS A 122 5.66 -9.02 -13.75
CA LYS A 122 5.85 -9.39 -15.17
C LYS A 122 4.60 -9.15 -16.02
N LYS A 123 3.51 -8.69 -15.42
CA LYS A 123 2.18 -8.58 -16.03
C LYS A 123 1.70 -9.92 -16.62
N ASP A 124 2.14 -11.05 -16.04
CA ASP A 124 1.72 -12.38 -16.45
C ASP A 124 0.36 -12.70 -15.83
N ASN A 125 -0.60 -13.10 -16.67
CA ASN A 125 -1.97 -13.44 -16.32
C ASN A 125 -2.80 -12.31 -15.67
N THR A 126 -2.34 -11.05 -15.73
CA THR A 126 -3.08 -9.89 -15.19
C THR A 126 -4.33 -9.55 -16.01
N ASP A 127 -4.29 -9.71 -17.35
CA ASP A 127 -5.44 -9.47 -18.20
C ASP A 127 -6.56 -10.48 -17.94
N HIS A 128 -6.22 -11.72 -17.61
CA HIS A 128 -7.20 -12.73 -17.20
C HIS A 128 -7.85 -12.37 -15.86
N LEU A 129 -7.06 -11.87 -14.89
CA LEU A 129 -7.60 -11.36 -13.63
C LEU A 129 -8.65 -10.26 -13.88
N ILE A 130 -8.34 -9.29 -14.72
CA ILE A 130 -9.30 -8.22 -15.07
C ILE A 130 -10.60 -8.80 -15.63
N LYS A 131 -10.52 -9.71 -16.62
CA LYS A 131 -11.69 -10.36 -17.21
C LYS A 131 -12.52 -11.15 -16.20
N VAL A 132 -11.87 -11.80 -15.25
CA VAL A 132 -12.58 -12.52 -14.19
C VAL A 132 -13.29 -11.52 -13.27
N LEU A 133 -12.64 -10.42 -12.88
CA LEU A 133 -13.24 -9.39 -12.03
C LEU A 133 -14.47 -8.77 -12.65
N GLU A 134 -14.47 -8.52 -13.97
CA GLU A 134 -15.63 -7.98 -14.71
C GLU A 134 -16.91 -8.80 -14.49
N ASN A 135 -16.81 -10.12 -14.28
CA ASN A 135 -17.99 -10.97 -14.03
C ASN A 135 -18.58 -10.82 -12.61
N TYR A 136 -17.85 -10.20 -11.70
CA TYR A 136 -18.27 -9.99 -10.32
C TYR A 136 -18.71 -8.56 -10.02
N LEU A 137 -18.53 -7.64 -10.96
CA LEU A 137 -18.92 -6.25 -10.80
C LEU A 137 -20.41 -6.06 -11.13
N PRO A 138 -21.13 -5.24 -10.34
CA PRO A 138 -22.51 -4.88 -10.63
C PRO A 138 -22.59 -3.91 -11.81
N ASP A 139 -23.71 -3.94 -12.53
CA ASP A 139 -24.05 -2.91 -13.51
C ASP A 139 -24.25 -1.57 -12.77
N SER A 140 -23.40 -0.59 -13.06
CA SER A 140 -23.41 0.73 -12.40
C SER A 140 -22.91 1.82 -13.33
N ILE A 141 -23.18 3.07 -12.97
CA ILE A 141 -22.52 4.22 -13.60
C ILE A 141 -21.09 4.35 -13.06
N PRO A 142 -20.13 4.83 -13.87
CA PRO A 142 -18.78 5.10 -13.38
C PRO A 142 -18.78 6.11 -12.23
N TYR A 143 -18.00 5.85 -11.19
CA TYR A 143 -17.84 6.76 -10.05
C TYR A 143 -16.86 7.89 -10.34
N PHE A 144 -15.90 7.68 -11.25
CA PHE A 144 -14.83 8.61 -11.59
C PHE A 144 -14.76 8.87 -13.08
N ASP A 145 -14.21 10.01 -13.46
CA ASP A 145 -13.91 10.31 -14.86
C ASP A 145 -12.94 9.28 -15.44
N SER A 146 -13.07 8.98 -16.73
CA SER A 146 -12.28 7.94 -17.44
C SER A 146 -10.76 8.15 -17.39
N ASN A 147 -10.30 9.36 -17.16
CA ASN A 147 -8.87 9.70 -17.04
C ASN A 147 -8.35 9.67 -15.59
N THR A 148 -9.22 9.43 -14.62
CA THR A 148 -8.83 9.37 -13.21
C THR A 148 -8.12 8.05 -12.93
N VAL A 149 -6.92 8.10 -12.36
CA VAL A 149 -6.11 6.92 -12.01
C VAL A 149 -6.07 6.65 -10.51
N THR A 150 -6.39 7.65 -9.67
CA THR A 150 -6.46 7.54 -8.21
C THR A 150 -7.31 8.67 -7.64
N SER A 151 -7.92 8.43 -6.49
CA SER A 151 -8.63 9.45 -5.70
C SER A 151 -7.73 10.13 -4.64
N SER A 152 -6.49 9.68 -4.49
CA SER A 152 -5.58 10.20 -3.48
C SER A 152 -5.09 11.61 -3.81
N THR A 153 -4.94 12.45 -2.77
CA THR A 153 -4.41 13.81 -2.94
C THR A 153 -2.91 13.83 -3.26
N ASN A 154 -2.42 14.89 -3.87
CA ASN A 154 -0.99 15.04 -4.17
C ASN A 154 -0.15 15.05 -2.88
N GLU A 155 -0.64 15.67 -1.80
CA GLU A 155 0.01 15.70 -0.49
C GLU A 155 0.27 14.28 0.02
N PHE A 156 -0.74 13.43 -0.07
CA PHE A 156 -0.65 12.04 0.34
C PHE A 156 0.33 11.25 -0.54
N LEU A 157 0.20 11.35 -1.87
CA LEU A 157 1.07 10.63 -2.80
C LEU A 157 2.54 11.02 -2.63
N ILE A 158 2.83 12.30 -2.43
CA ILE A 158 4.19 12.80 -2.17
C ILE A 158 4.74 12.21 -0.87
N SER A 159 3.94 12.20 0.21
CA SER A 159 4.35 11.60 1.49
C SER A 159 4.70 10.13 1.33
N GLU A 160 3.89 9.38 0.57
CA GLU A 160 4.11 7.96 0.33
C GLU A 160 5.35 7.71 -0.56
N LEU A 161 5.61 8.55 -1.57
CA LEU A 161 6.83 8.47 -2.38
C LEU A 161 8.09 8.72 -1.53
N VAL A 162 8.06 9.73 -0.64
CA VAL A 162 9.18 9.95 0.29
C VAL A 162 9.33 8.76 1.25
N ARG A 163 8.23 8.25 1.80
CA ARG A 163 8.25 7.10 2.71
C ARG A 163 8.77 5.84 2.03
N GLU A 164 8.39 5.59 0.78
CA GLU A 164 8.91 4.48 -0.02
C GLU A 164 10.44 4.53 -0.12
N LYS A 165 11.02 5.71 -0.41
CA LYS A 165 12.49 5.83 -0.50
C LYS A 165 13.18 5.64 0.86
N VAL A 166 12.54 6.06 1.96
CA VAL A 166 13.03 5.72 3.29
C VAL A 166 13.02 4.20 3.51
N LEU A 167 11.95 3.50 3.13
CA LEU A 167 11.83 2.05 3.26
C LEU A 167 12.85 1.29 2.40
N GLU A 168 13.09 1.74 1.17
CA GLU A 168 14.07 1.14 0.26
C GLU A 168 15.50 1.26 0.78
N LEU A 169 15.86 2.41 1.35
CA LEU A 169 17.22 2.75 1.73
C LEU A 169 17.57 2.42 3.18
N THR A 170 16.60 1.98 3.98
CA THR A 170 16.82 1.65 5.40
C THR A 170 16.34 0.23 5.71
N ASN A 171 16.87 -0.33 6.81
CA ASN A 171 16.57 -1.67 7.29
C ASN A 171 16.17 -1.67 8.77
N ASP A 172 16.01 -2.86 9.33
CA ASP A 172 15.76 -3.15 10.74
C ASP A 172 14.53 -2.40 11.29
N GLU A 173 14.71 -1.51 12.25
CA GLU A 173 13.64 -0.85 13.00
C GLU A 173 13.07 0.40 12.29
N VAL A 174 13.80 1.01 11.34
CA VAL A 174 13.35 2.26 10.67
C VAL A 174 12.05 2.05 9.90
N PRO A 175 11.90 1.04 9.04
CA PRO A 175 10.66 0.80 8.29
C PRO A 175 9.40 0.72 9.16
N HIS A 176 9.54 0.16 10.35
CA HIS A 176 8.42 -0.03 11.28
C HIS A 176 8.07 1.24 12.08
N SER A 177 8.99 2.21 12.14
CA SER A 177 8.92 3.36 13.05
C SER A 177 8.83 4.70 12.36
N VAL A 178 8.91 4.74 11.02
CA VAL A 178 8.90 5.96 10.22
C VAL A 178 7.49 6.23 9.64
N THR A 179 7.12 7.49 9.56
CA THR A 179 6.04 7.98 8.68
C THR A 179 6.47 9.30 8.05
N CYS A 180 5.79 9.67 6.96
CA CYS A 180 6.05 10.92 6.25
C CYS A 180 4.76 11.71 6.12
N VAL A 181 4.86 13.04 6.18
CA VAL A 181 3.74 13.96 6.02
C VAL A 181 4.19 15.13 5.17
N THR A 182 3.44 15.45 4.14
CA THR A 182 3.65 16.67 3.35
C THR A 182 3.02 17.84 4.09
N GLU A 183 3.85 18.76 4.56
CA GLU A 183 3.39 19.93 5.33
C GLU A 183 2.95 21.08 4.43
N GLU A 184 3.60 21.22 3.27
CA GLU A 184 3.40 22.38 2.42
C GLU A 184 3.69 22.07 0.95
N ILE A 185 2.81 22.54 0.05
CA ILE A 185 3.03 22.53 -1.40
C ILE A 185 2.75 23.93 -1.95
N ASN A 186 3.77 24.58 -2.49
CA ASN A 186 3.67 25.90 -3.10
C ASN A 186 3.91 25.81 -4.60
N TYR A 187 2.89 26.05 -5.38
CA TYR A 187 2.92 26.04 -6.83
C TYR A 187 3.41 27.39 -7.37
N SER A 188 4.46 27.35 -8.21
CA SER A 188 4.90 28.47 -9.00
C SER A 188 4.70 28.24 -10.50
N LYS A 189 5.01 29.23 -11.34
CA LYS A 189 4.88 29.06 -12.81
C LYS A 189 5.79 27.97 -13.36
N THR A 190 6.99 27.84 -12.83
CA THR A 190 8.05 26.98 -13.38
C THR A 190 8.42 25.80 -12.49
N SER A 191 8.05 25.82 -11.22
CA SER A 191 8.44 24.80 -10.23
C SER A 191 7.42 24.67 -9.12
N ILE A 192 7.56 23.61 -8.34
CA ILE A 192 6.76 23.33 -7.14
C ILE A 192 7.72 23.21 -5.96
N ASN A 193 7.49 23.97 -4.91
CA ASN A 193 8.24 23.86 -3.67
C ASN A 193 7.45 23.00 -2.68
N ILE A 194 8.08 21.94 -2.18
CA ILE A 194 7.45 20.95 -1.32
C ILE A 194 8.27 20.80 -0.05
N ARG A 195 7.59 20.84 1.11
CA ARG A 195 8.17 20.50 2.40
C ARG A 195 7.53 19.22 2.90
N CYS A 196 8.37 18.19 3.14
CA CYS A 196 7.94 16.92 3.68
C CYS A 196 8.68 16.60 4.98
N LEU A 197 7.91 16.20 5.99
CA LEU A 197 8.40 15.84 7.30
C LEU A 197 8.51 14.32 7.41
N ILE A 198 9.70 13.83 7.75
CA ILE A 198 9.95 12.42 8.07
C ILE A 198 9.91 12.30 9.60
N ILE A 199 8.96 11.54 10.12
CA ILE A 199 8.74 11.38 11.56
C ILE A 199 9.23 10.01 12.01
N VAL A 200 10.00 9.99 13.08
CA VAL A 200 10.52 8.77 13.74
C VAL A 200 10.24 8.80 15.23
N ASP A 201 10.31 7.67 15.91
CA ASP A 201 9.97 7.57 17.32
C ASP A 201 11.17 7.73 18.29
N ARG A 202 12.42 7.76 17.77
CA ARG A 202 13.65 7.85 18.57
C ARG A 202 14.78 8.60 17.87
N GLU A 203 15.67 9.23 18.65
CA GLU A 203 16.80 10.02 18.14
C GLU A 203 17.81 9.18 17.33
N ASN A 204 18.06 7.94 17.72
CA ASN A 204 18.95 7.06 16.96
C ASN A 204 18.43 6.81 15.52
N LEU A 205 17.12 6.69 15.33
CA LEU A 205 16.51 6.52 13.99
C LEU A 205 16.63 7.80 13.16
N LYS A 206 16.52 8.98 13.79
CA LYS A 206 16.80 10.26 13.13
C LYS A 206 18.22 10.30 12.60
N GLY A 207 19.20 9.86 13.41
CA GLY A 207 20.60 9.76 12.99
C GLY A 207 20.79 8.84 11.78
N ILE A 208 20.10 7.70 11.74
CA ILE A 208 20.13 6.77 10.59
C ILE A 208 19.58 7.41 9.32
N ILE A 209 18.43 8.10 9.41
CA ILE A 209 17.80 8.77 8.24
C ILE A 209 18.63 9.93 7.74
N ILE A 210 19.26 10.71 8.61
CA ILE A 210 20.16 11.79 8.21
C ILE A 210 21.43 11.19 7.59
N GLY A 211 21.98 10.16 8.20
CA GLY A 211 23.20 9.50 7.77
C GLY A 211 24.45 10.34 8.01
N HIS A 212 25.62 9.74 7.74
CA HIS A 212 26.90 10.44 7.88
C HIS A 212 26.95 11.65 6.93
N ASN A 213 27.22 12.82 7.49
CA ASN A 213 27.27 14.12 6.77
C ASN A 213 26.01 14.41 5.91
N GLY A 214 24.83 13.88 6.29
CA GLY A 214 23.58 14.09 5.57
C GLY A 214 23.45 13.28 4.28
N ASN A 215 24.31 12.30 4.01
CA ASN A 215 24.30 11.55 2.75
C ASN A 215 23.02 10.71 2.56
N MET A 216 22.47 10.10 3.63
CA MET A 216 21.28 9.29 3.51
C MET A 216 20.03 10.13 3.16
N ILE A 217 19.80 11.23 3.88
CA ILE A 217 18.66 12.10 3.61
C ILE A 217 18.77 12.77 2.22
N LYS A 218 19.99 13.07 1.76
CA LYS A 218 20.23 13.57 0.40
C LYS A 218 19.85 12.52 -0.65
N GLU A 219 20.22 11.26 -0.45
CA GLU A 219 19.87 10.17 -1.35
C GLU A 219 18.35 9.93 -1.39
N ILE A 220 17.70 9.88 -0.22
CA ILE A 220 16.24 9.80 -0.11
C ILE A 220 15.58 10.93 -0.90
N GLY A 221 16.01 12.18 -0.66
CA GLY A 221 15.46 13.36 -1.33
C GLY A 221 15.68 13.35 -2.83
N THR A 222 16.83 12.88 -3.31
CA THR A 222 17.13 12.81 -4.73
C THR A 222 16.22 11.82 -5.45
N ARG A 223 16.05 10.60 -4.90
CA ARG A 223 15.18 9.57 -5.48
C ARG A 223 13.71 9.98 -5.40
N ALA A 224 13.26 10.44 -4.24
CA ALA A 224 11.88 10.88 -4.06
C ALA A 224 11.52 12.03 -5.00
N ARG A 225 12.41 13.02 -5.16
CA ARG A 225 12.19 14.14 -6.07
C ARG A 225 11.97 13.68 -7.51
N THR A 226 12.74 12.70 -8.00
CA THR A 226 12.58 12.18 -9.36
C THR A 226 11.17 11.62 -9.56
N ASP A 227 10.69 10.80 -8.66
CA ASP A 227 9.37 10.19 -8.74
C ASP A 227 8.24 11.24 -8.57
N ILE A 228 8.46 12.25 -7.71
CA ILE A 228 7.50 13.37 -7.53
C ILE A 228 7.46 14.26 -8.78
N GLU A 229 8.59 14.53 -9.44
CA GLU A 229 8.62 15.27 -10.70
C GLU A 229 7.87 14.52 -11.81
N GLU A 230 7.98 13.18 -11.86
CA GLU A 230 7.22 12.34 -12.78
C GLU A 230 5.72 12.41 -12.48
N LEU A 231 5.33 12.29 -11.20
CA LEU A 231 3.94 12.39 -10.76
C LEU A 231 3.30 13.74 -11.12
N LEU A 232 4.00 14.85 -10.87
CA LEU A 232 3.44 16.20 -10.99
C LEU A 232 3.68 16.85 -12.37
N GLY A 233 4.51 16.24 -13.21
CA GLY A 233 4.88 16.77 -14.53
C GLY A 233 5.64 18.10 -14.51
N LYS A 234 6.24 18.47 -13.36
CA LYS A 234 6.94 19.75 -13.17
C LYS A 234 8.20 19.59 -12.33
N LYS A 235 9.11 20.56 -12.46
CA LYS A 235 10.29 20.65 -11.61
C LYS A 235 9.93 20.86 -10.15
N VAL A 236 10.61 20.14 -9.24
CA VAL A 236 10.33 20.13 -7.81
C VAL A 236 11.57 20.51 -6.99
N TYR A 237 11.37 21.41 -6.04
CA TYR A 237 12.28 21.65 -4.92
C TYR A 237 11.73 20.94 -3.70
N LEU A 238 12.38 19.87 -3.26
CA LEU A 238 11.96 19.04 -2.14
C LEU A 238 12.83 19.32 -0.91
N GLU A 239 12.22 19.86 0.13
CA GLU A 239 12.80 20.02 1.46
C GLU A 239 12.36 18.86 2.35
N LEU A 240 13.32 18.13 2.91
CA LEU A 240 13.08 17.04 3.85
C LEU A 240 13.55 17.44 5.26
N LEU A 241 12.64 17.33 6.23
CA LEU A 241 12.92 17.54 7.64
C LEU A 241 12.72 16.25 8.43
N VAL A 242 13.60 15.96 9.40
CA VAL A 242 13.44 14.78 10.25
C VAL A 242 13.10 15.20 11.68
N LYS A 243 11.94 14.75 12.16
CA LYS A 243 11.42 15.05 13.50
C LYS A 243 11.29 13.78 14.34
N VAL A 244 11.68 13.88 15.60
CA VAL A 244 11.47 12.81 16.57
C VAL A 244 10.19 13.09 17.35
N VAL A 245 9.26 12.15 17.30
CA VAL A 245 8.01 12.16 18.08
C VAL A 245 7.96 10.85 18.88
N PRO A 246 8.38 10.86 20.15
CA PRO A 246 8.48 9.63 20.93
C PRO A 246 7.16 8.88 21.02
N LYS A 247 7.21 7.56 20.73
CA LYS A 247 6.05 6.64 20.78
C LYS A 247 4.85 7.12 19.98
N TRP A 248 5.06 7.80 18.84
CA TRP A 248 3.99 8.35 18.02
C TRP A 248 2.93 7.30 17.62
N ARG A 249 3.33 6.05 17.40
CA ARG A 249 2.46 4.92 17.04
C ARG A 249 1.47 4.52 18.15
N ASP A 250 1.66 5.00 19.39
CA ASP A 250 0.79 4.72 20.54
C ASP A 250 0.01 5.96 20.99
N ARG A 251 0.14 7.10 20.27
CA ARG A 251 -0.54 8.36 20.56
C ARG A 251 -1.65 8.60 19.54
N GLU A 252 -2.89 8.36 19.95
CA GLU A 252 -4.07 8.48 19.09
C GLU A 252 -4.20 9.86 18.43
N LYS A 253 -4.03 10.93 19.22
CA LYS A 253 -4.04 12.30 18.68
C LYS A 253 -3.05 12.49 17.53
N ILE A 254 -1.83 11.96 17.67
CA ILE A 254 -0.78 12.09 16.66
C ILE A 254 -1.10 11.22 15.43
N ILE A 255 -1.64 10.02 15.64
CA ILE A 255 -2.08 9.12 14.57
C ILE A 255 -3.17 9.82 13.72
N ASN A 256 -4.13 10.50 14.36
CA ASN A 256 -5.16 11.28 13.68
C ASN A 256 -4.57 12.47 12.92
N GLU A 257 -3.71 13.27 13.57
CA GLU A 257 -3.02 14.42 12.93
C GLU A 257 -2.19 14.01 11.70
N MET A 258 -1.80 12.74 11.58
CA MET A 258 -1.08 12.17 10.43
C MET A 258 -2.01 11.57 9.37
N GLY A 259 -3.33 11.74 9.49
CA GLY A 259 -4.32 11.27 8.50
C GLY A 259 -4.62 9.78 8.51
N TYR A 260 -4.27 9.05 9.60
CA TYR A 260 -4.55 7.61 9.67
C TYR A 260 -5.98 7.25 10.11
N ASN A 261 -6.80 8.20 10.53
CA ASN A 261 -8.19 7.97 10.96
C ASN A 261 -9.25 8.66 10.08
N ASP A 262 -8.85 9.34 9.01
CA ASP A 262 -9.77 10.17 8.18
C ASP A 262 -10.85 9.34 7.45
N TYR A 263 -10.78 8.00 7.50
CA TYR A 263 -11.78 7.10 6.94
C TYR A 263 -12.98 6.81 7.86
N PHE A 264 -13.01 7.37 9.06
CA PHE A 264 -14.07 7.10 10.05
C PHE A 264 -14.91 8.34 10.37
N GLU A 265 -14.62 9.44 9.72
CA GLU A 265 -15.41 10.69 9.73
C GLU A 265 -16.25 10.81 8.42
#